data_f8dbf7bb641bc4dddbc1e6a95d835244
#
_entry.id   f8dbf7bb641bc4dddbc1e6a95d835244
#
_cell.length_a   1.000
_cell.length_b   1.000
_cell.length_c   1.000
_cell.angle_alpha   90.00
_cell.angle_beta   90.00
_cell.angle_gamma   90.00
#
_symmetry.space_group_name_H-M   'P 1'
#
loop_
_entity.id
_entity.type
_entity.pdbx_description
1 polymer ?
#
loop_
_entity_poly.entity_id
_entity_poly.type
_entity_poly.pdbx_seq_one_letter_code
_entity_poly.pdbx_strand_id
1 'polypeptide(L)'
;MIEIILAVIGLILSFIFAGAEIALLSSNRLQLEVWERREVRGAKSAMKASRNPEQFLTATLVGNNIANILTTSFSTVMLIQVIPNEWIILLIISISVLIFGEIIPKTLFREFPNASMLFFGRFVIIFEVILYPLTIVLRLYRKIILRSDDVESQTNLDSEEQIGRASCRERV
;
A
#
# COMPACT_ATOMS: atom_id res chain seq x y z
N MET A 1 -5.48 -30.34 -2.76
CA MET A 1 -4.93 -29.84 -4.04
C MET A 1 -5.34 -28.39 -4.30
N ILE A 2 -6.63 -28.05 -4.25
CA ILE A 2 -7.13 -26.69 -4.47
C ILE A 2 -6.59 -25.73 -3.40
N GLU A 3 -6.52 -26.14 -2.16
CA GLU A 3 -6.02 -25.32 -1.03
C GLU A 3 -4.56 -24.89 -1.23
N ILE A 4 -3.72 -25.80 -1.73
CA ILE A 4 -2.30 -25.49 -2.03
C ILE A 4 -2.22 -24.42 -3.13
N ILE A 5 -3.00 -24.55 -4.18
CA ILE A 5 -3.02 -23.61 -5.28
C ILE A 5 -3.47 -22.22 -4.79
N LEU A 6 -4.52 -22.18 -3.97
CA LEU A 6 -5.04 -20.93 -3.41
C LEU A 6 -4.05 -20.28 -2.41
N ALA A 7 -3.38 -21.06 -1.59
CA ALA A 7 -2.32 -20.57 -0.69
C ALA A 7 -1.15 -19.95 -1.49
N VAL A 8 -0.70 -20.64 -2.55
CA VAL A 8 0.38 -20.16 -3.42
C VAL A 8 -0.05 -18.89 -4.18
N ILE A 9 -1.28 -18.85 -4.70
CA ILE A 9 -1.81 -17.64 -5.35
C ILE A 9 -1.85 -16.48 -4.36
N GLY A 10 -2.33 -16.70 -3.13
CA GLY A 10 -2.33 -15.70 -2.08
C GLY A 10 -0.92 -15.16 -1.80
N LEU A 11 0.06 -16.05 -1.67
CA LEU A 11 1.46 -15.66 -1.43
C LEU A 11 2.05 -14.85 -2.58
N ILE A 12 1.76 -15.24 -3.83
CA ILE A 12 2.18 -14.48 -5.02
C ILE A 12 1.53 -13.08 -5.05
N LEU A 13 0.25 -13.00 -4.72
CA LEU A 13 -0.46 -11.72 -4.63
C LEU A 13 0.14 -10.83 -3.53
N SER A 14 0.41 -11.37 -2.34
CA SER A 14 1.10 -10.65 -1.26
C SER A 14 2.45 -10.13 -1.72
N PHE A 15 3.27 -10.97 -2.36
CA PHE A 15 4.56 -10.59 -2.93
C PHE A 15 4.45 -9.41 -3.92
N ILE A 16 3.44 -9.43 -4.80
CA ILE A 16 3.21 -8.37 -5.78
C ILE A 16 2.77 -7.07 -5.10
N PHE A 17 1.83 -7.12 -4.16
CA PHE A 17 1.34 -5.93 -3.47
C PHE A 17 2.41 -5.31 -2.57
N ALA A 18 3.15 -6.10 -1.80
CA ALA A 18 4.25 -5.62 -0.97
C ALA A 18 5.39 -5.03 -1.81
N GLY A 19 5.68 -5.63 -2.96
CA GLY A 19 6.64 -5.11 -3.91
C GLY A 19 6.19 -3.82 -4.58
N ALA A 20 4.92 -3.71 -4.95
CA ALA A 20 4.34 -2.50 -5.54
C ALA A 20 4.35 -1.32 -4.59
N GLU A 21 4.07 -1.55 -3.31
CA GLU A 21 4.12 -0.54 -2.25
C GLU A 21 5.50 0.10 -2.17
N ILE A 22 6.55 -0.72 -2.01
CA ILE A 22 7.92 -0.20 -1.87
C ILE A 22 8.46 0.38 -3.17
N ALA A 23 8.05 -0.16 -4.33
CA ALA A 23 8.42 0.37 -5.63
C ALA A 23 7.89 1.79 -5.82
N LEU A 24 6.64 2.07 -5.41
CA LEU A 24 6.09 3.43 -5.45
C LEU A 24 6.85 4.38 -4.52
N LEU A 25 7.06 3.98 -3.25
CA LEU A 25 7.72 4.81 -2.25
C LEU A 25 9.17 5.14 -2.59
N SER A 26 9.86 4.24 -3.28
CA SER A 26 11.26 4.39 -3.67
C SER A 26 11.45 4.91 -5.10
N SER A 27 10.38 5.07 -5.89
CA SER A 27 10.47 5.47 -7.29
C SER A 27 10.77 6.96 -7.48
N ASN A 28 11.52 7.27 -8.54
CA ASN A 28 11.79 8.65 -8.93
C ASN A 28 10.73 9.14 -9.93
N ARG A 29 9.89 10.08 -9.49
CA ARG A 29 8.80 10.65 -10.29
C ARG A 29 9.27 11.30 -11.59
N LEU A 30 10.41 11.99 -11.58
CA LEU A 30 10.97 12.63 -12.78
C LEU A 30 11.36 11.59 -13.83
N GLN A 31 11.94 10.47 -13.41
CA GLN A 31 12.29 9.39 -14.33
C GLN A 31 11.05 8.71 -14.92
N LEU A 32 10.00 8.52 -14.13
CA LEU A 32 8.72 8.00 -14.62
C LEU A 32 8.08 8.94 -15.64
N GLU A 33 8.17 10.25 -15.44
CA GLU A 33 7.68 11.26 -16.39
C GLU A 33 8.46 11.22 -17.72
N VAL A 34 9.79 11.11 -17.67
CA VAL A 34 10.61 10.96 -18.88
C VAL A 34 10.22 9.68 -19.64
N TRP A 35 9.98 8.60 -18.94
CA TRP A 35 9.54 7.34 -19.56
C TRP A 35 8.11 7.42 -20.11
N GLU A 36 7.21 8.15 -19.46
CA GLU A 36 5.87 8.43 -19.99
C GLU A 36 5.94 9.19 -21.32
N ARG A 37 6.78 10.25 -21.40
CA ARG A 37 7.01 11.03 -22.63
C ARG A 37 7.66 10.21 -23.75
N ARG A 38 8.47 9.21 -23.41
CA ARG A 38 9.10 8.28 -24.36
C ARG A 38 8.20 7.10 -24.72
N GLU A 39 6.95 7.09 -24.26
CA GLU A 39 5.97 6.02 -24.50
C GLU A 39 6.45 4.63 -24.09
N VAL A 40 7.32 4.53 -23.06
CA VAL A 40 7.77 3.26 -22.53
C VAL A 40 6.58 2.46 -22.02
N ARG A 41 6.56 1.17 -22.35
CA ARG A 41 5.46 0.26 -21.99
C ARG A 41 5.28 0.19 -20.47
N GLY A 42 4.08 0.52 -19.98
CA GLY A 42 3.79 0.57 -18.55
C GLY A 42 4.01 1.93 -17.86
N ALA A 43 4.72 2.88 -18.51
CA ALA A 43 5.04 4.18 -17.92
C ALA A 43 3.79 5.02 -17.61
N LYS A 44 2.75 4.98 -18.45
CA LYS A 44 1.46 5.66 -18.18
C LYS A 44 0.81 5.18 -16.88
N SER A 45 0.84 3.86 -16.64
CA SER A 45 0.29 3.28 -15.40
C SER A 45 1.13 3.64 -14.19
N ALA A 46 2.46 3.55 -14.30
CA ALA A 46 3.40 3.94 -13.24
C ALA A 46 3.25 5.43 -12.88
N MET A 47 3.13 6.30 -13.88
CA MET A 47 2.94 7.73 -13.66
C MET A 47 1.57 8.05 -13.05
N LYS A 48 0.50 7.35 -13.47
CA LYS A 48 -0.83 7.48 -12.85
C LYS A 48 -0.78 7.13 -11.36
N ALA A 49 -0.11 6.03 -11.00
CA ALA A 49 0.10 5.63 -9.61
C ALA A 49 0.91 6.69 -8.83
N SER A 50 1.98 7.23 -9.42
CA SER A 50 2.81 8.26 -8.82
C SER A 50 2.09 9.62 -8.66
N ARG A 51 1.10 9.93 -9.51
CA ARG A 51 0.25 11.14 -9.37
C ARG A 51 -0.76 11.02 -8.23
N ASN A 52 -1.24 9.81 -7.94
CA ASN A 52 -2.19 9.53 -6.87
C ASN A 52 -1.63 8.49 -5.88
N PRO A 53 -0.54 8.82 -5.14
CA PRO A 53 0.16 7.86 -4.31
C PRO A 53 -0.72 7.29 -3.18
N GLU A 54 -1.56 8.12 -2.58
CA GLU A 54 -2.44 7.70 -1.48
C GLU A 54 -3.44 6.61 -1.90
N GLN A 55 -4.04 6.78 -3.07
CA GLN A 55 -5.00 5.81 -3.59
C GLN A 55 -4.31 4.49 -3.94
N PHE A 56 -3.15 4.56 -4.55
CA PHE A 56 -2.35 3.40 -4.88
C PHE A 56 -1.88 2.65 -3.63
N LEU A 57 -1.34 3.37 -2.63
CA LEU A 57 -0.91 2.77 -1.35
C LEU A 57 -2.07 2.14 -0.58
N THR A 58 -3.24 2.78 -0.59
CA THR A 58 -4.44 2.20 0.01
C THR A 58 -4.83 0.89 -0.67
N ALA A 59 -4.79 0.85 -2.01
CA ALA A 59 -5.12 -0.36 -2.76
C ALA A 59 -4.09 -1.49 -2.51
N THR A 60 -2.80 -1.17 -2.46
CA THR A 60 -1.75 -2.14 -2.17
C THR A 60 -1.85 -2.68 -0.75
N LEU A 61 -2.11 -1.81 0.24
CA LEU A 61 -2.31 -2.20 1.64
C LEU A 61 -3.48 -3.17 1.80
N VAL A 62 -4.64 -2.82 1.24
CA VAL A 62 -5.83 -3.66 1.30
C VAL A 62 -5.61 -4.97 0.54
N GLY A 63 -5.02 -4.90 -0.65
CA GLY A 63 -4.71 -6.08 -1.46
C GLY A 63 -3.75 -7.03 -0.74
N ASN A 64 -2.70 -6.49 -0.10
CA ASN A 64 -1.75 -7.27 0.67
C ASN A 64 -2.41 -7.97 1.87
N ASN A 65 -3.27 -7.27 2.62
CA ASN A 65 -3.99 -7.87 3.73
C ASN A 65 -4.93 -9.00 3.28
N ILE A 66 -5.67 -8.81 2.19
CA ILE A 66 -6.53 -9.87 1.62
C ILE A 66 -5.67 -11.06 1.19
N ALA A 67 -4.56 -10.82 0.51
CA ALA A 67 -3.64 -11.86 0.06
C ALA A 67 -3.05 -12.65 1.25
N ASN A 68 -2.66 -11.97 2.33
CA ASN A 68 -2.16 -12.61 3.55
C ASN A 68 -3.24 -13.45 4.23
N ILE A 69 -4.49 -12.98 4.31
CA ILE A 69 -5.62 -13.75 4.85
C ILE A 69 -5.87 -15.01 4.02
N LEU A 70 -5.86 -14.88 2.69
CA LEU A 70 -6.01 -16.04 1.80
C LEU A 70 -4.89 -17.05 2.03
N THR A 71 -3.64 -16.61 2.03
CA THR A 71 -2.47 -17.46 2.24
C THR A 71 -2.54 -18.19 3.57
N THR A 72 -2.78 -17.46 4.67
CA THR A 72 -2.84 -18.06 6.01
C THR A 72 -4.00 -19.03 6.15
N SER A 73 -5.19 -18.67 5.67
CA SER A 73 -6.38 -19.53 5.78
C SER A 73 -6.19 -20.86 5.06
N PHE A 74 -5.78 -20.82 3.79
CA PHE A 74 -5.61 -22.06 3.01
C PHE A 74 -4.39 -22.87 3.45
N SER A 75 -3.31 -22.22 3.88
CA SER A 75 -2.14 -22.92 4.44
C SER A 75 -2.50 -23.60 5.77
N THR A 76 -3.31 -22.98 6.61
CA THR A 76 -3.76 -23.60 7.87
C THR A 76 -4.60 -24.85 7.62
N VAL A 77 -5.59 -24.79 6.71
CA VAL A 77 -6.42 -25.95 6.36
C VAL A 77 -5.58 -27.12 5.84
N MET A 78 -4.53 -26.82 5.10
CA MET A 78 -3.61 -27.84 4.58
C MET A 78 -2.73 -28.43 5.69
N LEU A 79 -2.12 -27.60 6.53
CA LEU A 79 -1.14 -28.06 7.52
C LEU A 79 -1.78 -28.78 8.70
N ILE A 80 -3.01 -28.46 9.08
CA ILE A 80 -3.71 -29.12 10.18
C ILE A 80 -3.94 -30.63 9.93
N GLN A 81 -3.92 -31.05 8.67
CA GLN A 81 -4.03 -32.45 8.29
C GLN A 81 -2.73 -33.23 8.53
N VAL A 82 -1.59 -32.56 8.63
CA VAL A 82 -0.26 -33.16 8.72
C VAL A 82 0.38 -32.93 10.09
N ILE A 83 0.14 -31.78 10.70
CA ILE A 83 0.76 -31.35 11.94
C ILE A 83 -0.34 -31.25 13.01
N PRO A 84 -0.27 -32.03 14.10
CA PRO A 84 -1.29 -32.00 15.15
C PRO A 84 -1.20 -30.79 16.10
N ASN A 85 -0.11 -30.02 16.05
CA ASN A 85 0.12 -28.90 16.95
C ASN A 85 -0.17 -27.56 16.25
N GLU A 86 -1.24 -26.90 16.66
CA GLU A 86 -1.68 -25.63 16.09
C GLU A 86 -0.66 -24.48 16.24
N TRP A 87 0.10 -24.45 17.34
CA TRP A 87 1.12 -23.44 17.57
C TRP A 87 2.28 -23.53 16.58
N ILE A 88 2.66 -24.77 16.22
CA ILE A 88 3.69 -24.99 15.20
C ILE A 88 3.19 -24.54 13.84
N ILE A 89 1.94 -24.81 13.50
CA ILE A 89 1.31 -24.35 12.24
C ILE A 89 1.33 -22.83 12.17
N LEU A 90 0.86 -22.15 13.21
CA LEU A 90 0.86 -20.69 13.28
C LEU A 90 2.27 -20.11 13.08
N LEU A 91 3.27 -20.69 13.76
CA LEU A 91 4.65 -20.22 13.67
C LEU A 91 5.21 -20.38 12.23
N ILE A 92 5.03 -21.53 11.62
CA ILE A 92 5.49 -21.83 10.26
C ILE A 92 4.85 -20.86 9.25
N ILE A 93 3.52 -20.70 9.30
CA ILE A 93 2.79 -19.83 8.38
C ILE A 93 3.19 -18.38 8.57
N SER A 94 3.25 -17.89 9.81
CA SER A 94 3.62 -16.51 10.11
C SER A 94 5.02 -16.17 9.61
N ILE A 95 5.99 -17.05 9.86
CA ILE A 95 7.36 -16.85 9.36
C ILE A 95 7.40 -16.90 7.83
N SER A 96 6.68 -17.83 7.22
CA SER A 96 6.65 -17.97 5.76
C SER A 96 6.04 -16.73 5.09
N VAL A 97 4.89 -16.25 5.56
CA VAL A 97 4.22 -15.05 5.03
C VAL A 97 5.09 -13.81 5.25
N LEU A 98 5.68 -13.67 6.44
CA LEU A 98 6.56 -12.53 6.75
C LEU A 98 7.78 -12.50 5.82
N ILE A 99 8.46 -13.63 5.63
CA ILE A 99 9.67 -13.68 4.82
C ILE A 99 9.33 -13.55 3.32
N PHE A 100 8.47 -14.41 2.80
CA PHE A 100 8.18 -14.49 1.37
C PHE A 100 7.15 -13.47 0.89
N GLY A 101 6.18 -13.11 1.74
CA GLY A 101 5.13 -12.15 1.41
C GLY A 101 5.54 -10.68 1.63
N GLU A 102 6.46 -10.41 2.56
CA GLU A 102 6.79 -9.03 2.93
C GLU A 102 8.28 -8.68 2.85
N ILE A 103 9.18 -9.38 3.54
CA ILE A 103 10.59 -8.98 3.62
C ILE A 103 11.29 -9.10 2.27
N ILE A 104 11.20 -10.25 1.63
CA ILE A 104 11.87 -10.49 0.35
C ILE A 104 11.40 -9.52 -0.74
N PRO A 105 10.08 -9.34 -1.00
CA PRO A 105 9.65 -8.43 -2.04
C PRO A 105 10.03 -6.97 -1.74
N LYS A 106 9.89 -6.52 -0.50
CA LYS A 106 10.27 -5.15 -0.12
C LYS A 106 11.76 -4.88 -0.28
N THR A 107 12.61 -5.85 0.04
CA THR A 107 14.06 -5.72 -0.14
C THR A 107 14.43 -5.74 -1.62
N LEU A 108 13.90 -6.68 -2.39
CA LEU A 108 14.21 -6.85 -3.79
C LEU A 108 13.79 -5.63 -4.65
N PHE A 109 12.57 -5.15 -4.47
CA PHE A 109 12.02 -4.07 -5.31
C PHE A 109 12.47 -2.67 -4.90
N ARG A 110 13.13 -2.54 -3.76
CA ARG A 110 13.85 -1.32 -3.37
C ARG A 110 15.08 -1.07 -4.23
N GLU A 111 15.71 -2.13 -4.76
CA GLU A 111 16.90 -2.01 -5.64
C GLU A 111 16.52 -1.49 -7.04
N PHE A 112 15.37 -1.87 -7.56
CA PHE A 112 14.92 -1.52 -8.90
C PHE A 112 13.52 -0.86 -8.92
N PRO A 113 13.30 0.24 -8.19
CA PRO A 113 11.96 0.76 -7.94
C PRO A 113 11.26 1.25 -9.21
N ASN A 114 11.96 1.97 -10.09
CA ASN A 114 11.35 2.52 -11.30
C ASN A 114 10.94 1.44 -12.30
N ALA A 115 11.80 0.43 -12.51
CA ALA A 115 11.49 -0.70 -13.39
C ALA A 115 10.32 -1.53 -12.84
N SER A 116 10.29 -1.74 -11.52
CA SER A 116 9.22 -2.44 -10.82
C SER A 116 7.89 -1.72 -10.95
N MET A 117 7.88 -0.38 -10.90
CA MET A 117 6.68 0.43 -11.12
C MET A 117 6.08 0.28 -12.52
N LEU A 118 6.89 0.06 -13.56
CA LEU A 118 6.38 -0.20 -14.91
C LEU A 118 5.54 -1.49 -14.95
N PHE A 119 5.96 -2.50 -14.21
CA PHE A 119 5.27 -3.79 -14.15
C PHE A 119 4.09 -3.75 -13.18
N PHE A 120 4.34 -3.40 -11.92
CA PHE A 120 3.34 -3.45 -10.85
C PHE A 120 2.29 -2.34 -10.95
N GLY A 121 2.67 -1.15 -11.44
CA GLY A 121 1.73 -0.04 -11.59
C GLY A 121 0.49 -0.40 -12.43
N ARG A 122 0.67 -1.22 -13.47
CA ARG A 122 -0.44 -1.71 -14.28
C ARG A 122 -1.30 -2.73 -13.55
N PHE A 123 -0.66 -3.64 -12.83
CA PHE A 123 -1.33 -4.68 -12.07
C PHE A 123 -2.19 -4.09 -10.94
N VAL A 124 -1.61 -3.19 -10.14
CA VAL A 124 -2.32 -2.57 -9.02
C VAL A 124 -3.49 -1.71 -9.47
N ILE A 125 -3.37 -0.99 -10.60
CA ILE A 125 -4.51 -0.21 -11.15
C ILE A 125 -5.70 -1.10 -11.52
N ILE A 126 -5.46 -2.31 -12.02
CA ILE A 126 -6.54 -3.27 -12.28
C ILE A 126 -7.20 -3.68 -10.96
N PHE A 127 -6.40 -3.99 -9.95
CA PHE A 127 -6.89 -4.33 -8.61
C PHE A 127 -7.57 -3.15 -7.91
N GLU A 128 -7.11 -1.92 -8.15
CA GLU A 128 -7.75 -0.70 -7.66
C GLU A 128 -9.22 -0.62 -8.09
N VAL A 129 -9.52 -0.99 -9.33
CA VAL A 129 -10.89 -1.02 -9.85
C VAL A 129 -11.73 -2.10 -9.14
N ILE A 130 -11.16 -3.26 -8.89
CA ILE A 130 -11.82 -4.38 -8.18
C ILE A 130 -12.06 -4.00 -6.71
N LEU A 131 -11.09 -3.36 -6.07
CA LEU A 131 -11.14 -2.94 -4.67
C LEU A 131 -11.83 -1.58 -4.46
N TYR A 132 -12.33 -0.96 -5.55
CA TYR A 132 -12.96 0.36 -5.50
C TYR A 132 -14.04 0.51 -4.42
N PRO A 133 -15.00 -0.43 -4.26
CA PRO A 133 -16.00 -0.31 -3.21
C PRO A 133 -15.39 -0.27 -1.80
N LEU A 134 -14.33 -1.01 -1.56
CA LEU A 134 -13.64 -1.04 -0.27
C LEU A 134 -12.81 0.23 -0.03
N THR A 135 -12.16 0.74 -1.07
CA THR A 135 -11.39 2.00 -0.98
C THR A 135 -12.28 3.22 -0.77
N ILE A 136 -13.54 3.21 -1.24
CA ILE A 136 -14.51 4.27 -0.94
C ILE A 136 -14.80 4.35 0.57
N VAL A 137 -15.02 3.21 1.21
CA VAL A 137 -15.28 3.17 2.66
C VAL A 137 -14.10 3.78 3.44
N LEU A 138 -12.87 3.41 3.07
CA LEU A 138 -11.66 3.97 3.69
C LEU A 138 -11.50 5.48 3.44
N ARG A 139 -11.81 5.96 2.23
CA ARG A 139 -11.81 7.40 1.93
C ARG A 139 -12.86 8.16 2.73
N LEU A 140 -14.05 7.58 2.88
CA LEU A 140 -15.13 8.20 3.66
C LEU A 140 -14.72 8.29 5.13
N TYR A 141 -14.17 7.22 5.69
CA TYR A 141 -13.66 7.18 7.06
C TYR A 141 -12.56 8.23 7.30
N ARG A 142 -11.59 8.31 6.38
CA ARG A 142 -10.52 9.31 6.42
C ARG A 142 -11.07 10.74 6.35
N LYS A 143 -12.05 11.01 5.48
CA LYS A 143 -12.68 12.33 5.36
C LYS A 143 -13.39 12.76 6.67
N ILE A 144 -13.97 11.81 7.39
CA ILE A 144 -14.61 12.08 8.67
C ILE A 144 -13.56 12.45 9.73
N ILE A 145 -12.44 11.71 9.80
CA ILE A 145 -11.37 11.96 10.78
C ILE A 145 -10.62 13.26 10.49
N LEU A 146 -10.15 13.46 9.25
CA LEU A 146 -9.38 14.66 8.90
C LEU A 146 -10.18 15.95 8.93
N ARG A 147 -11.52 15.87 8.81
CA ARG A 147 -12.37 17.05 9.00
C ARG A 147 -12.31 17.59 10.43
N SER A 148 -11.94 16.77 11.40
CA SER A 148 -11.73 17.20 12.77
C SER A 148 -10.40 17.95 12.95
N ASP A 149 -9.35 17.53 12.23
CA ASP A 149 -8.03 18.14 12.34
C ASP A 149 -7.92 19.50 11.62
N ASP A 150 -8.67 19.70 10.52
CA ASP A 150 -8.71 20.99 9.81
C ASP A 150 -9.32 22.11 10.65
N VAL A 151 -10.28 21.79 11.50
CA VAL A 151 -10.91 22.76 12.42
C VAL A 151 -9.92 23.18 13.51
N GLU A 152 -9.13 22.26 14.02
CA GLU A 152 -8.15 22.53 15.09
C GLU A 152 -6.94 23.32 14.57
N SER A 153 -6.51 23.05 13.33
CA SER A 153 -5.42 23.77 12.67
C SER A 153 -5.79 25.21 12.34
N GLN A 154 -7.01 25.48 11.89
CA GLN A 154 -7.49 26.84 11.62
C GLN A 154 -7.61 27.67 12.91
N THR A 155 -8.07 27.05 14.00
CA THR A 155 -8.19 27.75 15.30
C THR A 155 -6.81 28.16 15.84
N ASN A 156 -5.78 27.36 15.63
CA ASN A 156 -4.42 27.68 16.06
C ASN A 156 -3.78 28.80 15.22
N LEU A 157 -4.00 28.81 13.90
CA LEU A 157 -3.49 29.85 13.00
C LEU A 157 -4.17 31.22 13.30
N ASP A 158 -5.47 31.25 13.53
CA ASP A 158 -6.19 32.46 13.91
C ASP A 158 -5.71 33.01 15.25
N SER A 159 -5.35 32.15 16.19
CA SER A 159 -4.81 32.55 17.50
C SER A 159 -3.42 33.17 17.38
N GLU A 160 -2.52 32.60 16.57
CA GLU A 160 -1.18 33.15 16.33
C GLU A 160 -1.23 34.49 15.58
N GLU A 161 -2.13 34.64 14.61
CA GLU A 161 -2.31 35.91 13.88
C GLU A 161 -2.86 37.01 14.77
N GLN A 162 -3.76 36.71 15.70
CA GLN A 162 -4.25 37.67 16.68
C GLN A 162 -3.18 38.11 17.66
N ILE A 163 -2.32 37.21 18.13
CA ILE A 163 -1.20 37.53 19.02
C ILE A 163 -0.16 38.41 18.28
N GLY A 164 0.13 38.10 17.02
CA GLY A 164 1.04 38.87 16.17
C GLY A 164 0.54 40.32 15.95
N ARG A 165 -0.75 40.49 15.71
CA ARG A 165 -1.36 41.82 15.53
C ARG A 165 -1.42 42.62 16.83
N ALA A 166 -1.64 41.99 17.97
CA ALA A 166 -1.62 42.66 19.27
C ALA A 166 -0.23 43.18 19.62
N SER A 167 0.81 42.38 19.38
CA SER A 167 2.21 42.83 19.66
C SER A 167 2.74 43.94 18.73
N CYS A 168 2.21 44.03 17.49
CA CYS A 168 2.54 45.14 16.60
C CYS A 168 1.87 46.49 16.99
N ARG A 169 0.72 46.41 17.66
CA ARG A 169 -0.04 47.62 18.09
C ARG A 169 0.55 48.26 19.35
N GLU A 170 1.33 47.53 20.12
CA GLU A 170 1.95 48.01 21.36
C GLU A 170 3.31 48.70 21.13
N ARG A 171 3.82 48.70 19.88
CA ARG A 171 5.10 49.31 19.52
C ARG A 171 4.98 50.64 18.74
N VAL A 172 3.81 51.25 18.72
CA VAL A 172 3.56 52.61 18.22
C VAL A 172 3.10 53.48 19.39
#